data_1c6a290d2e11e92c2aae802a017634f2
#
_entry.id   1c6a290d2e11e92c2aae802a017634f2
#
_cell.length_a   1.000
_cell.length_b   1.000
_cell.length_c   1.000
_cell.angle_alpha   90.00
_cell.angle_beta   90.00
_cell.angle_gamma   90.00
#
_symmetry.space_group_name_H-M   'P 1'
#
loop_
_entity.id
_entity.type
_entity.pdbx_description
1 polymer ?
#
loop_
_entity_poly.entity_id
_entity_poly.type
_entity_poly.pdbx_seq_one_letter_code
_entity_poly.pdbx_strand_id
1 'polypeptide(L)'
;MMKTRSNPSLLWAVGVGCAVALGLATPAPLAAQEAGLPVCAECHAETVAAFAVTKHGSKLDATGQICQACHGDAAAHLDDPEGAKPPHVFGDAMTAGAKTAVCQSCHDGNRQLAFWESGKHRKNEVACSDCHSIHGKRAEPSITPYLTTQRKLEYETCGECHKSIRAQLNKTSHHPILEGKVACSDCHNPHGALSPAMVKEESTNQLCWSCHTDKRGPFVWSHMPVEENCLSCHNSHGSNVPKLLTVKVPQLCQDCHGSAHGQYAYGSSFAVGGANQNNASRFDARSCVNCHQLIHGSNAPASRGLFLVR
;
A
#
# COMPACT_ATOMS: atom_id res chain seq x y z
N MET A 1 27.81 15.17 -60.87
CA MET A 1 29.21 14.81 -61.14
C MET A 1 29.46 13.52 -60.37
N MET A 2 29.38 12.42 -61.10
CA MET A 2 30.49 11.57 -61.54
C MET A 2 31.36 11.09 -60.38
N LYS A 3 31.60 9.83 -60.14
CA LYS A 3 31.95 8.74 -61.11
C LYS A 3 31.74 7.37 -60.45
N THR A 4 31.17 6.51 -61.17
CA THR A 4 31.28 5.05 -61.21
C THR A 4 32.72 4.55 -61.24
N ARG A 5 33.00 3.44 -60.62
CA ARG A 5 33.88 2.43 -61.20
C ARG A 5 33.54 1.03 -60.75
N SER A 6 33.24 0.23 -61.70
CA SER A 6 33.07 -1.19 -61.74
C SER A 6 34.41 -1.93 -61.84
N ASN A 7 34.53 -3.09 -61.32
CA ASN A 7 34.75 -4.37 -62.02
C ASN A 7 35.98 -5.20 -61.58
N PRO A 8 36.14 -6.42 -62.04
CA PRO A 8 35.77 -7.66 -61.36
C PRO A 8 37.00 -8.59 -61.26
N SER A 9 36.88 -9.69 -60.56
CA SER A 9 37.71 -10.86 -60.88
C SER A 9 37.13 -12.12 -60.23
N LEU A 10 36.65 -12.99 -61.07
CA LEU A 10 36.55 -14.45 -60.89
C LEU A 10 37.82 -15.04 -60.34
N LEU A 11 37.71 -16.01 -59.41
CA LEU A 11 38.49 -17.25 -59.48
C LEU A 11 37.93 -18.32 -58.54
N TRP A 12 37.78 -19.45 -59.12
CA TRP A 12 37.45 -20.81 -58.67
C TRP A 12 38.25 -21.27 -57.45
N ALA A 13 37.60 -21.99 -56.53
CA ALA A 13 38.17 -23.14 -55.80
C ALA A 13 37.07 -23.97 -55.12
N VAL A 14 36.81 -25.09 -55.70
CA VAL A 14 36.84 -26.47 -55.13
C VAL A 14 36.21 -26.67 -53.75
N GLY A 15 35.10 -27.41 -53.79
CA GLY A 15 34.38 -27.88 -52.61
C GLY A 15 35.17 -28.93 -51.79
N VAL A 16 35.03 -28.79 -50.50
CA VAL A 16 35.16 -29.87 -49.54
C VAL A 16 33.90 -29.82 -48.67
N GLY A 17 33.05 -30.80 -48.92
CA GLY A 17 31.84 -30.99 -48.10
C GLY A 17 32.25 -31.48 -46.72
N CYS A 18 32.09 -30.61 -45.75
CA CYS A 18 32.06 -30.99 -44.35
C CYS A 18 30.60 -31.05 -43.93
N ALA A 19 30.03 -32.26 -43.94
CA ALA A 19 28.75 -32.52 -43.32
C ALA A 19 28.88 -32.36 -41.82
N VAL A 20 28.57 -31.14 -41.34
CA VAL A 20 28.35 -30.92 -39.90
C VAL A 20 26.97 -31.49 -39.59
N ALA A 21 26.94 -32.69 -39.02
CA ALA A 21 25.76 -33.22 -38.36
C ALA A 21 25.42 -32.28 -37.18
N LEU A 22 24.49 -31.35 -37.37
CA LEU A 22 23.82 -30.65 -36.26
C LEU A 22 23.01 -31.70 -35.52
N GLY A 23 23.65 -32.31 -34.51
CA GLY A 23 22.93 -32.99 -33.46
C GLY A 23 22.08 -31.95 -32.75
N LEU A 24 20.77 -31.99 -33.03
CA LEU A 24 19.76 -31.35 -32.18
C LEU A 24 19.87 -32.03 -30.80
N ALA A 25 20.76 -31.50 -29.95
CA ALA A 25 20.68 -31.78 -28.53
C ALA A 25 19.33 -31.18 -28.05
N THR A 26 18.32 -32.05 -27.98
CA THR A 26 17.15 -31.73 -27.16
C THR A 26 17.67 -31.37 -25.80
N PRO A 27 17.34 -30.17 -25.26
CA PRO A 27 17.67 -29.89 -23.86
C PRO A 27 17.01 -31.01 -23.07
N ALA A 28 17.84 -31.81 -22.37
CA ALA A 28 17.33 -32.73 -21.39
C ALA A 28 16.44 -31.91 -20.47
N PRO A 29 15.21 -32.39 -20.15
CA PRO A 29 14.42 -31.71 -19.12
C PRO A 29 15.35 -31.63 -17.91
N LEU A 30 15.55 -30.41 -17.37
CA LEU A 30 16.14 -30.25 -16.06
C LEU A 30 15.38 -31.24 -15.18
N ALA A 31 16.05 -32.32 -14.81
CA ALA A 31 15.60 -33.18 -13.74
C ALA A 31 15.45 -32.22 -12.55
N ALA A 32 14.23 -31.78 -12.28
CA ALA A 32 13.88 -31.30 -10.99
C ALA A 32 14.40 -32.40 -10.07
N GLN A 33 15.47 -32.09 -9.32
CA GLN A 33 15.87 -32.93 -8.20
C GLN A 33 14.57 -33.19 -7.47
N GLU A 34 14.12 -34.44 -7.48
CA GLU A 34 13.09 -34.92 -6.57
C GLU A 34 13.67 -34.78 -5.16
N ALA A 35 13.63 -33.57 -4.61
CA ALA A 35 13.56 -33.40 -3.18
C ALA A 35 12.27 -34.14 -2.82
N GLY A 36 12.40 -35.33 -2.22
CA GLY A 36 11.27 -36.16 -1.90
C GLY A 36 10.21 -35.30 -1.22
N LEU A 37 8.99 -35.35 -1.71
CA LEU A 37 7.88 -34.60 -1.10
C LEU A 37 7.81 -35.05 0.35
N PRO A 38 7.53 -34.13 1.31
CA PRO A 38 7.40 -34.49 2.70
C PRO A 38 6.27 -35.52 2.86
N VAL A 39 6.41 -36.39 3.85
CA VAL A 39 5.36 -37.38 4.19
C VAL A 39 3.97 -36.76 4.32
N CYS A 40 3.89 -35.50 4.75
CA CYS A 40 2.65 -34.74 4.84
C CYS A 40 1.93 -34.59 3.48
N ALA A 41 2.66 -34.66 2.37
CA ALA A 41 2.09 -34.52 1.02
C ALA A 41 1.21 -35.71 0.60
N GLU A 42 1.35 -36.86 1.25
CA GLU A 42 0.54 -38.04 0.94
C GLU A 42 -0.97 -37.76 1.20
N CYS A 43 -1.29 -36.95 2.21
CA CYS A 43 -2.66 -36.54 2.54
C CYS A 43 -2.93 -35.06 2.26
N HIS A 44 -1.92 -34.19 2.36
CA HIS A 44 -2.04 -32.74 2.23
C HIS A 44 -1.40 -32.19 0.94
N ALA A 45 -1.52 -32.90 -0.18
CA ALA A 45 -0.83 -32.59 -1.43
C ALA A 45 -1.06 -31.14 -1.94
N GLU A 46 -2.30 -30.65 -1.89
CA GLU A 46 -2.63 -29.30 -2.34
C GLU A 46 -2.01 -28.21 -1.44
N THR A 47 -2.04 -28.43 -0.14
CA THR A 47 -1.45 -27.52 0.86
C THR A 47 0.06 -27.46 0.70
N VAL A 48 0.70 -28.62 0.53
CA VAL A 48 2.16 -28.71 0.32
C VAL A 48 2.55 -28.04 -0.99
N ALA A 49 1.82 -28.25 -2.07
CA ALA A 49 2.07 -27.59 -3.36
C ALA A 49 1.94 -26.06 -3.26
N ALA A 50 0.93 -25.57 -2.56
CA ALA A 50 0.76 -24.13 -2.33
C ALA A 50 1.84 -23.56 -1.40
N PHE A 51 2.25 -24.30 -0.39
CA PHE A 51 3.35 -23.92 0.51
C PHE A 51 4.71 -23.87 -0.21
N ALA A 52 5.00 -24.81 -1.10
CA ALA A 52 6.28 -24.94 -1.80
C ALA A 52 6.69 -23.67 -2.56
N VAL A 53 5.73 -22.88 -3.03
CA VAL A 53 6.02 -21.62 -3.75
C VAL A 53 6.18 -20.42 -2.81
N THR A 54 6.06 -20.58 -1.51
CA THR A 54 6.25 -19.52 -0.50
C THR A 54 7.71 -19.40 -0.07
N LYS A 55 8.02 -18.30 0.65
CA LYS A 55 9.36 -18.14 1.25
C LYS A 55 9.68 -19.24 2.29
N HIS A 56 8.69 -19.69 3.05
CA HIS A 56 8.84 -20.80 3.98
C HIS A 56 9.02 -22.12 3.23
N GLY A 57 8.32 -22.28 2.11
CA GLY A 57 8.43 -23.47 1.27
C GLY A 57 9.80 -23.69 0.65
N SER A 58 10.66 -22.66 0.58
CA SER A 58 12.06 -22.83 0.18
C SER A 58 12.88 -23.68 1.17
N LYS A 59 12.32 -24.00 2.35
CA LYS A 59 12.89 -24.88 3.38
C LYS A 59 12.20 -26.24 3.44
N LEU A 60 11.35 -26.54 2.45
CA LEU A 60 10.66 -27.83 2.38
C LEU A 60 11.69 -28.97 2.31
N ASP A 61 11.46 -29.99 3.08
CA ASP A 61 12.30 -31.19 3.19
C ASP A 61 11.43 -32.46 3.17
N ALA A 62 12.04 -33.59 2.84
CA ALA A 62 11.34 -34.87 2.71
C ALA A 62 10.78 -35.39 4.05
N THR A 63 11.30 -34.93 5.17
CA THR A 63 10.87 -35.38 6.51
C THR A 63 9.70 -34.58 7.07
N GLY A 64 9.35 -33.44 6.44
CA GLY A 64 8.32 -32.52 6.90
C GLY A 64 8.69 -31.74 8.18
N GLN A 65 9.99 -31.60 8.49
CA GLN A 65 10.44 -30.85 9.66
C GLN A 65 9.96 -29.40 9.61
N ILE A 66 9.95 -28.78 8.44
CA ILE A 66 9.45 -27.40 8.30
C ILE A 66 7.96 -27.30 8.64
N CYS A 67 7.16 -28.33 8.36
CA CYS A 67 5.75 -28.37 8.73
C CYS A 67 5.61 -28.47 10.25
N GLN A 68 6.39 -29.34 10.88
CA GLN A 68 6.39 -29.56 12.32
C GLN A 68 6.96 -28.37 13.11
N ALA A 69 7.82 -27.54 12.48
CA ALA A 69 8.29 -26.30 13.10
C ALA A 69 7.14 -25.35 13.48
N CYS A 70 6.04 -25.39 12.74
CA CYS A 70 4.84 -24.61 13.02
C CYS A 70 3.73 -25.43 13.69
N HIS A 71 3.53 -26.68 13.25
CA HIS A 71 2.43 -27.54 13.71
C HIS A 71 2.77 -28.39 14.94
N GLY A 72 4.05 -28.44 15.35
CA GLY A 72 4.53 -29.28 16.43
C GLY A 72 4.76 -30.73 15.98
N ASP A 73 5.09 -31.60 16.93
CA ASP A 73 5.34 -33.01 16.65
C ASP A 73 4.08 -33.69 16.10
N ALA A 74 4.19 -34.21 14.89
CA ALA A 74 3.10 -34.84 14.18
C ALA A 74 3.10 -36.39 14.30
N ALA A 75 3.95 -37.02 15.12
CA ALA A 75 4.06 -38.47 15.18
C ALA A 75 2.70 -39.14 15.47
N ALA A 76 1.98 -38.68 16.49
CA ALA A 76 0.66 -39.21 16.83
C ALA A 76 -0.37 -39.03 15.72
N HIS A 77 -0.29 -37.92 14.97
CA HIS A 77 -1.17 -37.65 13.83
C HIS A 77 -0.83 -38.56 12.63
N LEU A 78 0.45 -38.88 12.43
CA LEU A 78 0.85 -39.81 11.37
C LEU A 78 0.44 -41.25 11.67
N ASP A 79 0.42 -41.63 12.95
CA ASP A 79 -0.05 -42.95 13.39
C ASP A 79 -1.59 -43.10 13.33
N ASP A 80 -2.32 -42.03 13.66
CA ASP A 80 -3.78 -41.97 13.64
C ASP A 80 -4.28 -40.63 13.07
N PRO A 81 -4.33 -40.49 11.74
CA PRO A 81 -4.67 -39.22 11.10
C PRO A 81 -6.07 -38.71 11.38
N GLU A 82 -7.01 -39.58 11.68
CA GLU A 82 -8.41 -39.21 11.96
C GLU A 82 -8.64 -38.88 13.44
N GLY A 83 -8.01 -39.65 14.36
CA GLY A 83 -8.22 -39.52 15.81
C GLY A 83 -7.29 -38.54 16.49
N ALA A 84 -6.07 -38.32 15.97
CA ALA A 84 -5.10 -37.40 16.53
C ALA A 84 -4.85 -36.20 15.61
N LYS A 85 -4.62 -35.03 16.21
CA LYS A 85 -4.26 -33.80 15.48
C LYS A 85 -2.88 -33.33 15.92
N PRO A 86 -2.13 -32.62 15.06
CA PRO A 86 -0.91 -31.98 15.48
C PRO A 86 -1.16 -31.00 16.64
N PRO A 87 -0.16 -30.77 17.52
CA PRO A 87 -0.31 -29.88 18.69
C PRO A 87 -0.79 -28.45 18.34
N HIS A 88 -0.38 -27.92 17.21
CA HIS A 88 -0.77 -26.58 16.77
C HIS A 88 -1.64 -26.63 15.52
N VAL A 89 -2.96 -26.62 15.73
CA VAL A 89 -3.95 -26.40 14.68
C VAL A 89 -4.38 -24.94 14.73
N PHE A 90 -4.00 -24.17 13.69
CA PHE A 90 -4.29 -22.75 13.58
C PHE A 90 -5.77 -22.48 13.23
N GLY A 91 -6.66 -22.89 14.13
CA GLY A 91 -8.10 -22.68 14.05
C GLY A 91 -8.61 -21.82 15.22
N ASP A 92 -9.95 -21.76 15.39
CA ASP A 92 -10.60 -20.94 16.42
C ASP A 92 -10.26 -21.37 17.85
N ALA A 93 -9.92 -22.64 18.06
CA ALA A 93 -9.54 -23.16 19.37
C ALA A 93 -8.16 -22.65 19.86
N MET A 94 -7.31 -22.16 18.95
CA MET A 94 -5.98 -21.64 19.29
C MET A 94 -6.04 -20.14 19.50
N THR A 95 -5.63 -19.65 20.68
CA THR A 95 -5.65 -18.22 20.99
C THR A 95 -4.70 -17.42 20.07
N ALA A 96 -4.99 -16.16 19.83
CA ALA A 96 -4.15 -15.28 19.02
C ALA A 96 -2.72 -15.17 19.57
N GLY A 97 -2.58 -15.18 20.90
CA GLY A 97 -1.27 -15.22 21.56
C GLY A 97 -0.47 -16.47 21.24
N ALA A 98 -1.12 -17.65 21.32
CA ALA A 98 -0.48 -18.93 21.01
C ALA A 98 -0.07 -19.02 19.52
N LYS A 99 -0.96 -18.61 18.59
CA LYS A 99 -0.64 -18.50 17.15
C LYS A 99 0.57 -17.60 16.89
N THR A 100 0.60 -16.44 17.54
CA THR A 100 1.68 -15.46 17.43
C THR A 100 3.00 -16.02 17.97
N ALA A 101 2.99 -16.72 19.11
CA ALA A 101 4.19 -17.31 19.72
C ALA A 101 4.89 -18.30 18.81
N VAL A 102 4.14 -19.09 18.04
CA VAL A 102 4.72 -20.00 17.04
C VAL A 102 5.53 -19.21 15.99
N CYS A 103 5.02 -18.10 15.49
CA CYS A 103 5.72 -17.29 14.51
C CYS A 103 6.93 -16.58 15.13
N GLN A 104 6.79 -16.07 16.36
CA GLN A 104 7.83 -15.35 17.08
C GLN A 104 9.01 -16.25 17.47
N SER A 105 8.84 -17.57 17.54
CA SER A 105 9.96 -18.47 17.79
C SER A 105 11.14 -18.30 16.80
N CYS A 106 10.84 -17.80 15.60
CA CYS A 106 11.83 -17.48 14.56
C CYS A 106 11.88 -15.99 14.19
N HIS A 107 10.78 -15.25 14.37
CA HIS A 107 10.64 -13.87 13.89
C HIS A 107 10.79 -12.80 14.99
N ASP A 108 11.06 -13.17 16.24
CA ASP A 108 11.11 -12.22 17.37
C ASP A 108 12.17 -11.11 17.18
N GLY A 109 13.32 -11.41 16.62
CA GLY A 109 14.39 -10.44 16.34
C GLY A 109 14.16 -9.52 15.16
N ASN A 110 12.98 -9.54 14.50
CA ASN A 110 12.72 -8.73 13.32
C ASN A 110 12.41 -7.28 13.69
N ARG A 111 13.22 -6.32 13.20
CA ARG A 111 13.03 -4.89 13.42
C ARG A 111 11.63 -4.38 13.05
N GLN A 112 11.00 -4.98 12.06
CA GLN A 112 9.64 -4.60 11.65
C GLN A 112 8.58 -4.96 12.69
N LEU A 113 8.88 -5.88 13.61
CA LEU A 113 8.01 -6.31 14.70
C LEU A 113 8.33 -5.62 16.04
N ALA A 114 9.27 -4.67 16.06
CA ALA A 114 9.73 -4.02 17.30
C ALA A 114 8.61 -3.43 18.18
N PHE A 115 7.50 -3.02 17.56
CA PHE A 115 6.34 -2.47 18.27
C PHE A 115 5.14 -3.43 18.29
N TRP A 116 5.30 -4.69 17.91
CA TRP A 116 4.19 -5.64 17.83
C TRP A 116 3.48 -5.81 19.16
N GLU A 117 4.20 -6.10 20.25
CA GLU A 117 3.62 -6.33 21.57
C GLU A 117 2.87 -5.11 22.12
N SER A 118 3.30 -3.90 21.77
CA SER A 118 2.64 -2.65 22.15
C SER A 118 1.56 -2.21 21.15
N GLY A 119 1.53 -2.84 19.97
CA GLY A 119 0.66 -2.50 18.86
C GLY A 119 -0.82 -2.75 19.13
N LYS A 120 -1.68 -2.02 18.42
CA LYS A 120 -3.14 -2.15 18.58
C LYS A 120 -3.65 -3.50 18.12
N HIS A 121 -3.11 -4.07 17.04
CA HIS A 121 -3.53 -5.36 16.55
C HIS A 121 -3.27 -6.45 17.60
N ARG A 122 -2.07 -6.50 18.16
CA ARG A 122 -1.73 -7.46 19.22
C ARG A 122 -2.63 -7.32 20.46
N LYS A 123 -2.91 -6.08 20.88
CA LYS A 123 -3.81 -5.78 22.01
C LYS A 123 -5.27 -6.13 21.76
N ASN A 124 -5.68 -6.23 20.50
CA ASN A 124 -7.03 -6.65 20.09
C ASN A 124 -7.04 -8.09 19.58
N GLU A 125 -6.10 -8.91 20.05
CA GLU A 125 -6.05 -10.36 19.80
C GLU A 125 -5.98 -10.75 18.32
N VAL A 126 -5.36 -9.91 17.49
CA VAL A 126 -5.04 -10.25 16.12
C VAL A 126 -3.73 -11.04 16.09
N ALA A 127 -3.74 -12.19 15.43
CA ALA A 127 -2.57 -13.02 15.23
C ALA A 127 -1.89 -12.75 13.88
N CYS A 128 -0.63 -13.18 13.76
CA CYS A 128 0.10 -13.08 12.50
C CYS A 128 -0.63 -13.76 11.34
N SER A 129 -1.23 -14.94 11.62
CA SER A 129 -1.98 -15.75 10.64
C SER A 129 -3.28 -15.11 10.14
N ASP A 130 -3.81 -14.10 10.85
CA ASP A 130 -5.04 -13.42 10.42
C ASP A 130 -4.79 -12.50 9.20
N CYS A 131 -3.53 -12.10 9.00
CA CYS A 131 -3.10 -11.29 7.87
C CYS A 131 -2.15 -12.04 6.91
N HIS A 132 -1.34 -12.97 7.43
CA HIS A 132 -0.33 -13.68 6.68
C HIS A 132 -0.72 -15.14 6.43
N SER A 133 -0.90 -15.50 5.17
CA SER A 133 -1.10 -16.91 4.78
C SER A 133 0.26 -17.59 4.52
N ILE A 134 0.63 -18.52 5.38
CA ILE A 134 1.90 -19.25 5.27
C ILE A 134 1.84 -20.33 4.17
N HIS A 135 0.70 -20.97 4.01
CA HIS A 135 0.51 -21.99 2.98
C HIS A 135 0.35 -21.41 1.56
N GLY A 136 0.34 -20.08 1.43
CA GLY A 136 0.09 -19.42 0.17
C GLY A 136 -1.40 -19.42 -0.20
N LYS A 137 -1.83 -18.40 -0.92
CA LYS A 137 -3.07 -18.45 -1.68
C LYS A 137 -2.65 -18.72 -3.12
N ARG A 138 -3.35 -19.60 -3.81
CA ARG A 138 -3.14 -19.82 -5.24
C ARG A 138 -3.31 -18.47 -5.93
N ALA A 139 -2.21 -17.88 -6.36
CA ALA A 139 -2.27 -16.63 -7.11
C ALA A 139 -2.95 -16.96 -8.45
N GLU A 140 -4.15 -16.44 -8.67
CA GLU A 140 -4.67 -16.36 -10.02
C GLU A 140 -3.63 -15.67 -10.90
N PRO A 141 -3.33 -16.19 -12.09
CA PRO A 141 -2.37 -15.58 -13.00
C PRO A 141 -2.87 -14.17 -13.33
N SER A 142 -2.27 -13.17 -12.70
CA SER A 142 -2.62 -11.78 -12.91
C SER A 142 -1.70 -11.18 -13.96
N ILE A 143 -2.30 -10.57 -14.97
CA ILE A 143 -1.60 -9.75 -15.98
C ILE A 143 -1.13 -8.41 -15.41
N THR A 144 -1.51 -8.08 -14.16
CA THR A 144 -1.13 -6.83 -13.50
C THR A 144 0.30 -6.94 -12.93
N PRO A 145 1.07 -5.86 -12.92
CA PRO A 145 2.40 -5.85 -12.31
C PRO A 145 2.35 -6.32 -10.85
N TYR A 146 3.34 -7.08 -10.44
CA TYR A 146 3.44 -7.69 -9.10
C TYR A 146 3.15 -6.71 -7.95
N LEU A 147 3.72 -5.50 -7.99
CA LEU A 147 3.50 -4.49 -6.96
C LEU A 147 2.03 -4.04 -6.86
N THR A 148 1.35 -3.90 -8.00
CA THR A 148 -0.07 -3.51 -8.03
C THR A 148 -0.95 -4.62 -7.45
N THR A 149 -0.63 -5.87 -7.73
CA THR A 149 -1.33 -7.03 -7.17
C THR A 149 -1.14 -7.11 -5.67
N GLN A 150 0.08 -6.93 -5.15
CA GLN A 150 0.36 -6.94 -3.71
C GLN A 150 -0.41 -5.83 -2.98
N ARG A 151 -0.44 -4.63 -3.52
CA ARG A 151 -1.17 -3.49 -2.92
C ARG A 151 -2.69 -3.71 -2.90
N LYS A 152 -3.24 -4.34 -3.92
CA LYS A 152 -4.67 -4.73 -3.93
C LYS A 152 -4.99 -5.80 -2.90
N LEU A 153 -4.10 -6.77 -2.70
CA LEU A 153 -4.26 -7.78 -1.66
C LEU A 153 -4.31 -7.16 -0.25
N GLU A 154 -3.51 -6.12 0.02
CA GLU A 154 -3.59 -5.39 1.28
C GLU A 154 -4.98 -4.75 1.49
N TYR A 155 -5.54 -4.11 0.46
CA TYR A 155 -6.88 -3.53 0.54
C TYR A 155 -7.94 -4.58 0.90
N GLU A 156 -7.86 -5.76 0.32
CA GLU A 156 -8.77 -6.86 0.62
C GLU A 156 -8.56 -7.37 2.03
N THR A 157 -7.34 -7.70 2.42
CA THR A 157 -6.99 -8.23 3.74
C THR A 157 -7.36 -7.26 4.86
N CYS A 158 -6.92 -6.01 4.76
CA CYS A 158 -7.23 -5.00 5.80
C CYS A 158 -8.72 -4.68 5.83
N GLY A 159 -9.37 -4.64 4.66
CA GLY A 159 -10.77 -4.31 4.49
C GLY A 159 -11.75 -5.33 5.06
N GLU A 160 -11.32 -6.56 5.36
CA GLU A 160 -12.15 -7.58 6.03
C GLU A 160 -12.59 -7.11 7.43
N CYS A 161 -11.70 -6.44 8.15
CA CYS A 161 -11.97 -5.90 9.48
C CYS A 161 -12.26 -4.39 9.44
N HIS A 162 -11.50 -3.60 8.66
CA HIS A 162 -11.63 -2.15 8.56
C HIS A 162 -12.71 -1.72 7.57
N LYS A 163 -13.95 -2.20 7.75
CA LYS A 163 -15.08 -1.97 6.83
C LYS A 163 -15.44 -0.50 6.64
N SER A 164 -15.32 0.32 7.70
CA SER A 164 -15.58 1.77 7.63
C SER A 164 -14.55 2.50 6.75
N ILE A 165 -13.29 2.10 6.83
CA ILE A 165 -12.22 2.65 5.97
C ILE A 165 -12.44 2.19 4.53
N ARG A 166 -12.77 0.90 4.33
CA ARG A 166 -13.12 0.37 3.01
C ARG A 166 -14.27 1.17 2.37
N ALA A 167 -15.30 1.53 3.14
CA ALA A 167 -16.39 2.36 2.65
C ALA A 167 -15.93 3.80 2.29
N GLN A 168 -15.00 4.37 3.05
CA GLN A 168 -14.43 5.69 2.73
C GLN A 168 -13.62 5.66 1.43
N LEU A 169 -12.82 4.63 1.21
CA LEU A 169 -12.01 4.48 -0.01
C LEU A 169 -12.85 4.34 -1.29
N ASN A 170 -14.13 3.96 -1.17
CA ASN A 170 -15.07 3.91 -2.29
C ASN A 170 -15.77 5.25 -2.59
N LYS A 171 -15.44 6.34 -1.86
CA LYS A 171 -15.97 7.67 -2.17
C LYS A 171 -15.31 8.25 -3.42
N THR A 172 -15.92 9.29 -3.98
CA THR A 172 -15.51 9.89 -5.26
C THR A 172 -14.11 10.49 -5.27
N SER A 173 -13.62 10.94 -4.13
CA SER A 173 -12.26 11.45 -3.94
C SER A 173 -11.56 10.59 -2.90
N HIS A 174 -10.52 9.88 -3.28
CA HIS A 174 -9.75 8.98 -2.41
C HIS A 174 -8.30 8.90 -2.90
N HIS A 175 -7.40 8.45 -2.04
CA HIS A 175 -6.08 8.02 -2.50
C HIS A 175 -6.21 6.79 -3.39
N PRO A 176 -5.34 6.61 -4.40
CA PRO A 176 -5.48 5.56 -5.42
C PRO A 176 -5.07 4.18 -4.88
N ILE A 177 -5.74 3.74 -3.80
CA ILE A 177 -5.56 2.43 -3.16
C ILE A 177 -6.28 1.36 -3.97
N LEU A 178 -7.51 1.65 -4.43
CA LEU A 178 -8.28 0.74 -5.29
C LEU A 178 -7.57 0.47 -6.62
N GLU A 179 -6.82 1.44 -7.11
CA GLU A 179 -6.02 1.36 -8.32
C GLU A 179 -4.66 0.67 -8.08
N GLY A 180 -4.34 0.31 -6.83
CA GLY A 180 -3.09 -0.34 -6.46
C GLY A 180 -1.84 0.55 -6.58
N LYS A 181 -2.00 1.88 -6.61
CA LYS A 181 -0.87 2.82 -6.64
C LYS A 181 -0.35 3.16 -5.25
N VAL A 182 -1.21 3.09 -4.25
CA VAL A 182 -0.90 3.30 -2.83
C VAL A 182 -1.43 2.10 -2.06
N ALA A 183 -0.71 1.67 -1.04
CA ALA A 183 -1.09 0.59 -0.14
C ALA A 183 -1.41 1.12 1.26
N CYS A 184 -2.15 0.36 2.05
CA CYS A 184 -2.39 0.69 3.45
C CYS A 184 -1.06 0.81 4.21
N SER A 185 -0.12 -0.09 3.91
CA SER A 185 1.21 -0.12 4.50
C SER A 185 2.14 0.99 4.02
N ASP A 186 1.80 1.79 3.02
CA ASP A 186 2.59 2.98 2.68
C ASP A 186 2.45 4.06 3.77
N CYS A 187 1.30 4.10 4.46
CA CYS A 187 1.00 5.05 5.52
C CYS A 187 1.05 4.45 6.92
N HIS A 188 0.59 3.21 7.09
CA HIS A 188 0.47 2.55 8.38
C HIS A 188 1.51 1.43 8.56
N ASN A 189 1.96 1.22 9.81
CA ASN A 189 2.68 0.02 10.19
C ASN A 189 1.74 -0.92 10.95
N PRO A 190 1.21 -1.98 10.32
CA PRO A 190 0.27 -2.90 10.97
C PRO A 190 0.89 -3.68 12.13
N HIS A 191 2.22 -3.77 12.18
CA HIS A 191 2.94 -4.43 13.28
C HIS A 191 3.13 -3.54 14.51
N GLY A 192 2.69 -2.28 14.45
CA GLY A 192 2.76 -1.33 15.56
C GLY A 192 3.63 -0.12 15.23
N ALA A 193 3.28 1.01 15.82
CA ALA A 193 4.02 2.27 15.79
C ALA A 193 3.71 3.08 17.05
N LEU A 194 4.51 4.09 17.31
CA LEU A 194 4.29 4.99 18.47
C LEU A 194 3.12 5.94 18.24
N SER A 195 2.77 6.22 16.99
CA SER A 195 1.70 7.14 16.64
C SER A 195 0.30 6.55 16.93
N PRO A 196 -0.72 7.38 17.22
CA PRO A 196 -2.05 6.93 17.64
C PRO A 196 -2.76 6.00 16.64
N ALA A 197 -2.57 6.19 15.34
CA ALA A 197 -3.17 5.38 14.27
C ALA A 197 -2.17 4.40 13.64
N MET A 198 -1.08 4.08 14.33
CA MET A 198 0.03 3.28 13.80
C MET A 198 0.57 3.83 12.47
N VAL A 199 0.61 5.15 12.33
CA VAL A 199 1.22 5.85 11.19
C VAL A 199 2.73 5.69 11.28
N LYS A 200 3.40 5.52 10.14
CA LYS A 200 4.85 5.25 10.06
C LYS A 200 5.72 6.41 10.56
N GLU A 201 5.25 7.63 10.37
CA GLU A 201 5.97 8.83 10.74
C GLU A 201 5.53 9.35 12.12
N GLU A 202 6.31 10.24 12.70
CA GLU A 202 6.03 10.83 14.02
C GLU A 202 4.78 11.69 14.01
N SER A 203 4.49 12.34 12.90
CA SER A 203 3.29 13.17 12.73
C SER A 203 2.58 12.90 11.40
N THR A 204 1.29 13.24 11.36
CA THR A 204 0.50 13.19 10.12
C THR A 204 1.13 14.03 9.01
N ASN A 205 1.62 15.22 9.35
CA ASN A 205 2.21 16.11 8.36
C ASN A 205 3.50 15.53 7.76
N GLN A 206 4.37 14.95 8.58
CA GLN A 206 5.58 14.28 8.08
C GLN A 206 5.23 13.14 7.13
N LEU A 207 4.21 12.35 7.47
CA LEU A 207 3.73 11.31 6.58
C LEU A 207 3.24 11.87 5.23
N CYS A 208 2.39 12.90 5.27
CA CYS A 208 1.87 13.49 4.05
C CYS A 208 2.99 14.08 3.18
N TRP A 209 3.97 14.73 3.80
CA TRP A 209 5.12 15.34 3.12
C TRP A 209 6.08 14.33 2.49
N SER A 210 6.05 13.07 2.88
CA SER A 210 6.86 12.04 2.24
C SER A 210 6.56 11.88 0.73
N CYS A 211 5.31 12.22 0.34
CA CYS A 211 4.85 12.20 -1.05
C CYS A 211 4.46 13.60 -1.56
N HIS A 212 3.86 14.44 -0.70
CA HIS A 212 3.40 15.80 -1.03
C HIS A 212 4.45 16.85 -0.63
N THR A 213 5.66 16.71 -1.14
CA THR A 213 6.82 17.54 -0.77
C THR A 213 6.62 19.02 -1.09
N ASP A 214 5.82 19.34 -2.11
CA ASP A 214 5.46 20.70 -2.53
C ASP A 214 4.58 21.44 -1.49
N LYS A 215 4.04 20.73 -0.50
CA LYS A 215 3.24 21.31 0.60
C LYS A 215 4.02 21.47 1.89
N ARG A 216 5.29 21.04 1.90
CA ARG A 216 6.12 21.07 3.11
C ARG A 216 6.64 22.45 3.47
N GLY A 217 6.89 23.30 2.48
CA GLY A 217 7.60 24.55 2.69
C GLY A 217 9.13 24.37 2.79
N PRO A 218 9.89 25.27 3.43
CA PRO A 218 9.39 26.43 4.21
C PRO A 218 8.72 27.50 3.31
N PHE A 219 7.69 28.14 3.87
CA PHE A 219 7.04 29.28 3.22
C PHE A 219 7.31 30.56 3.99
N VAL A 220 7.42 31.68 3.29
CA VAL A 220 7.54 33.02 3.91
C VAL A 220 6.23 33.34 4.65
N TRP A 221 5.11 32.96 4.08
CA TRP A 221 3.78 33.14 4.63
C TRP A 221 3.12 31.79 4.78
N SER A 222 3.08 31.28 5.97
CA SER A 222 2.44 30.00 6.25
C SER A 222 0.99 30.17 6.67
N HIS A 223 0.23 29.09 6.54
CA HIS A 223 -1.13 29.01 7.06
C HIS A 223 -1.13 28.04 8.25
N MET A 224 -1.35 28.57 9.44
CA MET A 224 -1.22 27.83 10.71
C MET A 224 -1.85 26.42 10.71
N PRO A 225 -3.12 26.24 10.28
CA PRO A 225 -3.73 24.90 10.25
C PRO A 225 -3.00 23.89 9.35
N VAL A 226 -2.30 24.36 8.32
CA VAL A 226 -1.50 23.50 7.43
C VAL A 226 -0.23 23.03 8.13
N GLU A 227 0.38 23.88 8.94
CA GLU A 227 1.55 23.50 9.76
C GLU A 227 1.19 22.54 10.87
N GLU A 228 -0.02 22.71 11.45
CA GLU A 228 -0.49 21.88 12.56
C GLU A 228 -0.91 20.48 12.12
N ASN A 229 -1.86 20.38 11.18
CA ASN A 229 -2.40 19.08 10.78
C ASN A 229 -3.13 19.13 9.41
N CYS A 230 -2.65 18.39 8.45
CA CYS A 230 -3.31 18.23 7.14
C CYS A 230 -4.75 17.72 7.26
N LEU A 231 -5.04 16.89 8.28
CA LEU A 231 -6.38 16.31 8.50
C LEU A 231 -7.39 17.32 9.04
N SER A 232 -6.99 18.54 9.41
CA SER A 232 -7.93 19.62 9.73
C SER A 232 -8.82 19.96 8.52
N CYS A 233 -8.31 19.78 7.32
CA CYS A 233 -9.02 20.07 6.07
C CYS A 233 -9.28 18.84 5.20
N HIS A 234 -8.44 17.81 5.30
CA HIS A 234 -8.48 16.63 4.44
C HIS A 234 -8.87 15.36 5.18
N ASN A 235 -9.59 14.47 4.49
CA ASN A 235 -9.82 13.11 4.93
C ASN A 235 -8.96 12.16 4.07
N SER A 236 -7.90 11.59 4.64
CA SER A 236 -6.91 10.81 3.91
C SER A 236 -7.45 9.54 3.25
N HIS A 237 -8.52 8.94 3.78
CA HIS A 237 -9.07 7.71 3.22
C HIS A 237 -10.09 7.97 2.11
N GLY A 238 -10.89 9.03 2.22
CA GLY A 238 -11.84 9.35 1.18
C GLY A 238 -12.92 10.34 1.58
N SER A 239 -13.37 11.09 0.60
CA SER A 239 -14.40 12.12 0.73
C SER A 239 -15.29 12.18 -0.51
N ASN A 240 -16.53 12.62 -0.34
CA ASN A 240 -17.40 12.98 -1.47
C ASN A 240 -17.11 14.39 -2.01
N VAL A 241 -16.16 15.08 -1.39
CA VAL A 241 -15.71 16.41 -1.83
C VAL A 241 -14.37 16.27 -2.55
N PRO A 242 -14.18 16.90 -3.71
CA PRO A 242 -12.91 16.85 -4.44
C PRO A 242 -11.70 17.22 -3.57
N LYS A 243 -10.53 16.70 -3.91
CA LYS A 243 -9.27 16.93 -3.19
C LYS A 243 -9.29 16.42 -1.74
N LEU A 244 -10.09 15.41 -1.46
CA LEU A 244 -10.22 14.81 -0.14
C LEU A 244 -10.66 15.80 0.97
N LEU A 245 -11.33 16.89 0.63
CA LEU A 245 -11.77 17.86 1.63
C LEU A 245 -12.84 17.25 2.54
N THR A 246 -12.83 17.61 3.82
CA THR A 246 -13.82 17.15 4.80
C THR A 246 -15.20 17.73 4.51
N VAL A 247 -15.26 19.00 4.12
CA VAL A 247 -16.46 19.72 3.67
C VAL A 247 -16.16 20.62 2.48
N LYS A 248 -17.19 21.05 1.77
CA LYS A 248 -17.03 21.93 0.60
C LYS A 248 -16.56 23.33 0.99
N VAL A 249 -15.74 23.94 0.13
CA VAL A 249 -15.48 25.37 0.19
C VAL A 249 -16.74 26.11 -0.35
N PRO A 250 -17.21 27.21 0.26
CA PRO A 250 -16.52 28.01 1.29
C PRO A 250 -16.72 27.56 2.74
N GLN A 251 -17.61 26.61 3.03
CA GLN A 251 -17.92 26.17 4.40
C GLN A 251 -16.65 25.80 5.20
N LEU A 252 -15.76 25.02 4.60
CA LEU A 252 -14.49 24.62 5.24
C LEU A 252 -13.68 25.81 5.78
N CYS A 253 -13.65 26.91 5.02
CA CYS A 253 -12.92 28.11 5.42
C CYS A 253 -13.67 28.88 6.51
N GLN A 254 -15.01 28.92 6.41
CA GLN A 254 -15.90 29.62 7.32
C GLN A 254 -15.95 29.02 8.71
N ASP A 255 -15.59 27.75 8.89
CA ASP A 255 -15.47 27.10 10.20
C ASP A 255 -14.46 27.81 11.11
N CYS A 256 -13.43 28.47 10.53
CA CYS A 256 -12.44 29.25 11.27
C CYS A 256 -12.50 30.75 10.93
N HIS A 257 -12.87 31.10 9.71
CA HIS A 257 -12.88 32.48 9.20
C HIS A 257 -14.29 33.06 9.13
N GLY A 258 -15.11 32.84 10.18
CA GLY A 258 -16.51 33.25 10.21
C GLY A 258 -16.77 34.76 10.09
N SER A 259 -15.80 35.61 10.41
CA SER A 259 -15.89 37.07 10.29
C SER A 259 -15.19 37.63 9.05
N ALA A 260 -14.34 36.84 8.39
CA ALA A 260 -13.63 37.30 7.19
C ALA A 260 -14.62 37.38 6.01
N HIS A 261 -14.80 38.50 5.44
CA HIS A 261 -15.79 38.77 4.37
C HIS A 261 -17.27 38.50 4.73
N GLY A 262 -17.55 37.65 5.75
CA GLY A 262 -18.90 37.23 6.14
C GLY A 262 -19.74 38.32 6.78
N GLN A 263 -19.14 39.14 7.66
CA GLN A 263 -19.83 40.28 8.24
C GLN A 263 -20.22 41.36 7.21
N TYR A 264 -19.56 41.33 6.06
CA TYR A 264 -19.78 42.25 4.99
C TYR A 264 -20.75 41.71 3.90
N ALA A 265 -21.02 40.41 3.95
CA ALA A 265 -21.96 39.78 3.01
C ALA A 265 -23.42 40.07 3.36
N TYR A 266 -23.71 40.21 4.65
CA TYR A 266 -25.08 40.43 5.16
C TYR A 266 -25.37 41.88 5.53
N GLY A 267 -25.06 42.84 4.69
CA GLY A 267 -25.64 44.19 4.82
C GLY A 267 -24.69 45.28 5.33
N SER A 268 -23.38 45.08 5.31
CA SER A 268 -22.44 46.18 5.51
C SER A 268 -21.96 46.78 4.19
N SER A 269 -21.60 48.07 4.26
CA SER A 269 -21.17 48.90 3.13
C SER A 269 -19.84 48.50 2.46
N PHE A 270 -19.27 47.36 2.84
CA PHE A 270 -18.07 46.83 2.22
C PHE A 270 -18.41 45.91 1.04
N ALA A 271 -19.22 46.42 0.15
CA ALA A 271 -19.33 45.78 -1.16
C ALA A 271 -18.04 46.06 -1.93
N VAL A 272 -17.34 45.01 -2.34
CA VAL A 272 -16.33 45.14 -3.37
C VAL A 272 -17.04 45.63 -4.64
N GLY A 273 -17.02 46.94 -4.87
CA GLY A 273 -17.67 47.54 -6.04
C GLY A 273 -18.85 48.45 -5.79
N GLY A 274 -19.08 48.97 -4.54
CA GLY A 274 -20.11 49.97 -4.25
C GLY A 274 -21.42 49.42 -3.68
N ALA A 275 -22.23 50.30 -3.15
CA ALA A 275 -23.40 50.07 -2.32
C ALA A 275 -24.59 49.28 -2.93
N ASN A 276 -24.34 48.26 -3.70
CA ASN A 276 -25.39 47.47 -4.32
C ASN A 276 -25.49 46.09 -3.64
N GLN A 277 -26.55 45.87 -2.90
CA GLN A 277 -26.85 44.65 -2.13
C GLN A 277 -26.81 43.35 -2.96
N ASN A 278 -26.90 43.46 -4.28
CA ASN A 278 -26.83 42.31 -5.20
C ASN A 278 -25.43 41.72 -5.39
N ASN A 279 -24.36 42.33 -4.84
CA ASN A 279 -23.01 41.80 -4.96
C ASN A 279 -22.63 40.84 -3.81
N ALA A 280 -23.34 40.86 -2.69
CA ALA A 280 -23.12 39.96 -1.57
C ALA A 280 -23.34 38.50 -1.98
N SER A 281 -24.42 38.19 -2.68
CA SER A 281 -24.73 36.84 -3.14
C SER A 281 -23.72 36.27 -4.14
N ARG A 282 -23.07 37.14 -4.93
CA ARG A 282 -21.99 36.71 -5.83
C ARG A 282 -20.69 36.38 -5.08
N PHE A 283 -20.47 36.99 -3.92
CA PHE A 283 -19.31 36.73 -3.09
C PHE A 283 -19.47 35.42 -2.30
N ASP A 284 -20.65 35.24 -1.71
CA ASP A 284 -20.98 34.04 -0.92
C ASP A 284 -21.03 32.78 -1.78
N ALA A 285 -21.41 32.91 -3.05
CA ALA A 285 -21.43 31.79 -3.99
C ALA A 285 -20.05 31.41 -4.55
N ARG A 286 -19.01 32.20 -4.29
CA ARG A 286 -17.66 31.94 -4.82
C ARG A 286 -16.81 31.21 -3.80
N SER A 287 -16.01 30.28 -4.31
CA SER A 287 -15.00 29.62 -3.51
C SER A 287 -13.90 30.59 -3.09
N CYS A 288 -13.53 30.60 -1.82
CA CYS A 288 -12.44 31.41 -1.27
C CYS A 288 -11.12 31.20 -2.03
N VAL A 289 -10.89 29.98 -2.50
CA VAL A 289 -9.70 29.59 -3.27
C VAL A 289 -9.64 30.18 -4.69
N ASN A 290 -10.68 30.87 -5.16
CA ASN A 290 -10.60 31.64 -6.39
C ASN A 290 -9.65 32.84 -6.28
N CYS A 291 -9.50 33.38 -5.07
CA CYS A 291 -8.56 34.45 -4.76
C CYS A 291 -7.40 33.94 -3.88
N HIS A 292 -7.70 33.19 -2.82
CA HIS A 292 -6.73 32.64 -1.88
C HIS A 292 -6.21 31.29 -2.37
N GLN A 293 -5.42 31.29 -3.45
CA GLN A 293 -4.99 30.05 -4.13
C GLN A 293 -3.83 29.35 -3.42
N LEU A 294 -3.04 30.10 -2.63
CA LEU A 294 -1.82 29.61 -1.99
C LEU A 294 -2.06 29.16 -0.55
N ILE A 295 -3.20 28.50 -0.32
CA ILE A 295 -3.70 28.11 1.00
C ILE A 295 -2.73 27.25 1.82
N HIS A 296 -1.83 26.51 1.18
CA HIS A 296 -0.83 25.69 1.87
C HIS A 296 0.43 26.46 2.25
N GLY A 297 0.54 27.72 1.85
CA GLY A 297 1.68 28.60 2.11
C GLY A 297 2.12 29.34 0.86
N SER A 298 2.74 30.49 1.04
CA SER A 298 3.12 31.38 -0.04
C SER A 298 4.53 31.91 0.15
N ASN A 299 5.27 31.97 -0.96
CA ASN A 299 6.54 32.70 -1.09
C ASN A 299 6.39 33.99 -1.91
N ALA A 300 5.13 34.40 -2.19
CA ALA A 300 4.88 35.64 -2.91
C ALA A 300 5.31 36.85 -2.08
N PRO A 301 5.92 37.86 -2.70
CA PRO A 301 6.39 39.06 -1.98
C PRO A 301 5.23 39.91 -1.48
N ALA A 302 5.49 40.65 -0.40
CA ALA A 302 4.59 41.66 0.16
C ALA A 302 3.20 41.13 0.59
N SER A 303 2.21 42.01 0.59
CA SER A 303 0.86 41.75 1.11
C SER A 303 0.10 40.61 0.39
N ARG A 304 0.41 40.32 -0.88
CA ARG A 304 -0.24 39.21 -1.59
C ARG A 304 0.10 37.86 -0.94
N GLY A 305 1.36 37.66 -0.54
CA GLY A 305 1.78 36.46 0.15
C GLY A 305 1.10 36.33 1.51
N LEU A 306 1.06 37.41 2.30
CA LEU A 306 0.40 37.44 3.61
C LEU A 306 -1.07 36.97 3.56
N PHE A 307 -1.79 37.32 2.51
CA PHE A 307 -3.16 36.90 2.32
C PHE A 307 -3.32 35.61 1.49
N LEU A 308 -2.23 34.89 1.24
CA LEU A 308 -2.21 33.65 0.46
C LEU A 308 -2.84 33.80 -0.94
N VAL A 309 -2.72 34.99 -1.52
CA VAL A 309 -3.20 35.36 -2.84
C VAL A 309 -2.05 35.22 -3.84
N ARG A 310 -2.33 34.72 -5.04
CA ARG A 310 -1.34 34.57 -6.12
C ARG A 310 -1.03 35.90 -6.79
#